data_912b955bad7038895d1252eaa8602991
#
_entry.id   912b955bad7038895d1252eaa8602991
#
_cell.length_a   1.000
_cell.length_b   1.000
_cell.length_c   1.000
_cell.angle_alpha   90.00
_cell.angle_beta   90.00
_cell.angle_gamma   90.00
#
_symmetry.space_group_name_H-M   'P 1'
#
loop_
_entity.id
_entity.type
_entity.pdbx_description
1 polymer ?
#
loop_
_entity_poly.entity_id
_entity_poly.type
_entity_poly.pdbx_seq_one_letter_code
_entity_poly.pdbx_strand_id
1 'polypeptide(L)' 'MGDETVASIAQLYLGNILYAMELAALSLTEQGKTDDAAYYRAIARKLAEAHGRAKAALGGTVAPKAP' A
#
# COMPACT_ATOMS: atom_id res chain seq x y z
N MET A 1 -19.90 -14.08 0.96
CA MET A 1 -19.81 -14.67 0.57
C MET A 1 -19.04 -14.66 -0.52
N GLY A 2 -19.04 -14.88 -1.31
CA GLY A 2 -18.17 -15.00 -2.37
C GLY A 2 -17.64 -13.72 -2.93
N ASP A 3 -17.94 -12.63 -2.31
CA ASP A 3 -17.50 -11.38 -2.86
C ASP A 3 -16.10 -10.98 -2.45
N GLU A 4 -15.53 -11.67 -1.52
CA GLU A 4 -14.21 -11.28 -1.06
C GLU A 4 -13.15 -11.75 -2.02
N THR A 5 -12.33 -10.83 -2.48
CA THR A 5 -11.21 -11.14 -3.35
C THR A 5 -9.96 -10.58 -2.69
N VAL A 6 -8.81 -10.97 -3.20
CA VAL A 6 -7.57 -10.41 -2.70
C VAL A 6 -7.62 -8.88 -2.82
N ALA A 7 -8.14 -8.37 -3.92
CA ALA A 7 -8.20 -6.93 -4.10
C ALA A 7 -9.11 -6.25 -3.09
N SER A 8 -10.28 -6.83 -2.82
CA SER A 8 -11.19 -6.22 -1.88
C SER A 8 -10.65 -6.27 -0.45
N ILE A 9 -10.02 -7.37 -0.09
CA ILE A 9 -9.40 -7.50 1.22
C ILE A 9 -8.23 -6.52 1.35
N ALA A 10 -7.42 -6.42 0.32
CA ALA A 10 -6.28 -5.51 0.36
C ALA A 10 -6.73 -4.07 0.51
N GLN A 11 -7.81 -3.68 -0.17
CA GLN A 11 -8.32 -2.33 -0.03
C GLN A 11 -8.81 -2.06 1.39
N LEU A 12 -9.47 -3.04 1.97
CA LEU A 12 -10.02 -2.86 3.30
C LEU A 12 -8.93 -2.70 4.35
N TYR A 13 -7.87 -3.47 4.23
CA TYR A 13 -6.81 -3.46 5.23
C TYR A 13 -5.52 -2.80 4.74
N LEU A 14 -5.61 -1.97 3.74
CA LEU A 14 -4.41 -1.41 3.12
C LEU A 14 -3.53 -0.65 4.11
N GLY A 15 -4.15 0.12 4.99
CA GLY A 15 -3.36 0.86 5.98
C GLY A 15 -2.54 -0.06 6.84
N ASN A 16 -3.14 -1.17 7.28
CA ASN A 16 -2.43 -2.14 8.10
C ASN A 16 -1.32 -2.80 7.31
N ILE A 17 -1.58 -3.10 6.04
CA ILE A 17 -0.59 -3.74 5.20
C ILE A 17 0.61 -2.83 4.99
N LEU A 18 0.35 -1.56 4.68
CA LEU A 18 1.42 -0.61 4.44
C LEU A 18 2.25 -0.38 5.71
N TYR A 19 1.58 -0.34 6.86
CA TYR A 19 2.28 -0.18 8.12
C TYR A 19 3.22 -1.37 8.37
N ALA A 20 2.72 -2.57 8.14
CA ALA A 20 3.53 -3.77 8.34
C ALA A 20 4.71 -3.80 7.38
N MET A 21 4.50 -3.37 6.14
CA MET A 21 5.58 -3.35 5.17
C MET A 21 6.65 -2.33 5.53
N GLU A 22 6.24 -1.20 6.09
CA GLU A 22 7.22 -0.21 6.52
C GLU A 22 8.03 -0.72 7.70
N LEU A 23 7.39 -1.40 8.65
CA LEU A 23 8.12 -1.99 9.77
C LEU A 23 9.10 -3.04 9.28
N ALA A 24 8.68 -3.85 8.30
CA ALA A 24 9.57 -4.86 7.73
C ALA A 24 10.78 -4.19 7.06
N ALA A 25 10.53 -3.11 6.32
CA ALA A 25 11.61 -2.42 5.63
C ALA A 25 12.59 -1.81 6.62
N LEU A 26 12.08 -1.23 7.69
CA LEU A 26 12.95 -0.67 8.71
C LEU A 26 13.83 -1.74 9.35
N SER A 27 13.22 -2.89 9.66
CA SER A 27 13.97 -3.99 10.25
C SER A 27 15.05 -4.48 9.32
N LEU A 28 14.72 -4.61 8.02
CA LEU A 28 15.68 -5.06 7.04
C LEU A 28 16.83 -4.06 6.90
N THR A 29 16.52 -2.79 6.93
CA THR A 29 17.56 -1.76 6.87
C THR A 29 18.50 -1.89 8.06
N GLU A 30 17.96 -2.11 9.24
CA GLU A 30 18.79 -2.26 10.43
C GLU A 30 19.68 -3.49 10.36
N GLN A 31 19.23 -4.50 9.63
CA GLN A 31 20.04 -5.72 9.44
C GLN A 31 21.04 -5.57 8.32
N GLY A 32 21.08 -4.43 7.66
CA GLY A 32 21.98 -4.23 6.54
C GLY A 32 21.45 -4.76 5.23
N LYS A 33 20.19 -5.19 5.20
CA LYS A 33 19.60 -5.76 3.99
C LYS A 33 18.86 -4.65 3.24
N THR A 34 19.64 -3.72 2.72
CA THR A 34 19.04 -2.51 2.12
C THR A 34 18.31 -2.80 0.83
N ASP A 35 18.77 -3.79 0.05
CA ASP A 35 18.08 -4.14 -1.19
C ASP A 35 16.70 -4.70 -0.90
N ASP A 36 16.60 -5.56 0.11
CA ASP A 36 15.31 -6.13 0.48
C ASP A 36 14.39 -5.05 1.03
N ALA A 37 14.93 -4.11 1.80
CA ALA A 37 14.14 -3.01 2.31
C ALA A 37 13.58 -2.16 1.18
N ALA A 38 14.41 -1.88 0.18
CA ALA A 38 13.97 -1.08 -0.96
C ALA A 38 12.88 -1.81 -1.75
N TYR A 39 12.98 -3.13 -1.84
CA TYR A 39 11.99 -3.91 -2.54
C TYR A 39 10.62 -3.79 -1.85
N TYR A 40 10.59 -3.91 -0.53
CA TYR A 40 9.35 -3.80 0.21
C TYR A 40 8.75 -2.40 0.10
N ARG A 41 9.60 -1.37 0.13
CA ARG A 41 9.10 -0.01 -0.01
C ARG A 41 8.55 0.25 -1.40
N ALA A 42 9.15 -0.38 -2.43
CA ALA A 42 8.63 -0.25 -3.79
C ALA A 42 7.26 -0.89 -3.91
N ILE A 43 7.07 -2.05 -3.30
CA ILE A 43 5.76 -2.71 -3.33
C ILE A 43 4.74 -1.85 -2.59
N ALA A 44 5.11 -1.30 -1.44
CA ALA A 44 4.21 -0.46 -0.67
C ALA A 44 3.77 0.75 -1.50
N ARG A 45 4.71 1.35 -2.23
CA ARG A 45 4.37 2.49 -3.07
C ARG A 45 3.40 2.10 -4.18
N LYS A 46 3.62 0.94 -4.81
CA LYS A 46 2.72 0.48 -5.85
C LYS A 46 1.31 0.24 -5.31
N LEU A 47 1.21 -0.34 -4.12
CA LEU A 47 -0.09 -0.56 -3.52
C LEU A 47 -0.79 0.75 -3.22
N ALA A 48 -0.06 1.71 -2.67
CA ALA A 48 -0.65 3.00 -2.34
C ALA A 48 -1.11 3.73 -3.59
N GLU A 49 -0.31 3.67 -4.66
CA GLU A 49 -0.68 4.32 -5.92
C GLU A 49 -1.90 3.66 -6.55
N ALA A 50 -1.94 2.34 -6.52
CA ALA A 50 -3.09 1.62 -7.09
C ALA A 50 -4.36 1.93 -6.31
N HIS A 51 -4.24 2.03 -4.98
CA HIS A 51 -5.38 2.36 -4.15
C HIS A 51 -5.87 3.78 -4.47
N GLY A 52 -4.95 4.71 -4.65
CA GLY A 52 -5.32 6.08 -4.98
C GLY A 52 -6.07 6.14 -6.31
N ARG A 53 -5.59 5.40 -7.31
CA ARG A 53 -6.28 5.36 -8.60
C ARG A 53 -7.66 4.74 -8.49
N ALA A 54 -7.79 3.68 -7.69
CA ALA A 54 -9.09 3.03 -7.52
C ALA A 54 -10.08 3.96 -6.83
N LYS A 55 -9.63 4.69 -5.82
CA LYS A 55 -10.49 5.64 -5.14
C LYS A 55 -10.92 6.76 -6.07
N ALA A 56 -9.99 7.26 -6.87
CA ALA A 56 -10.30 8.32 -7.81
C ALA A 56 -11.34 7.86 -8.83
N ALA A 57 -11.17 6.64 -9.32
CA ALA A 57 -12.11 6.11 -10.30
C ALA A 57 -13.50 5.93 -9.70
N LEU A 58 -13.56 5.42 -8.48
CA LEU A 58 -14.84 5.21 -7.84
C LEU A 58 -15.46 6.52 -7.39
N GLY A 59 -14.67 7.38 -6.80
CA GLY A 59 -15.17 8.60 -6.24
C GLY A 59 -15.51 9.60 -7.28
N GLY A 60 -14.83 9.54 -8.34
CA GLY A 60 -15.10 10.51 -9.36
C GLY A 60 -14.70 11.85 -8.99
N THR A 61 -14.47 12.19 -7.98
CA THR A 61 -14.26 13.48 -7.77
C THR A 61 -13.24 13.75 -6.97
N VAL A 62 -12.90 13.89 -6.54
CA VAL A 62 -12.06 14.14 -5.92
C VAL A 62 -11.31 14.95 -5.64
N ALA A 63 -10.90 15.37 -5.32
CA ALA A 63 -10.39 16.06 -5.12
C ALA A 63 -9.41 16.40 -4.57
N PRO A 64 -8.93 16.75 -4.25
CA PRO A 64 -8.18 17.07 -3.91
C PRO A 64 -7.34 17.44 -3.30
N LYS A 65 -7.00 17.63 -2.90
CA LYS A 65 -6.40 17.97 -2.44
C LYS A 65 -5.55 18.37 -2.02
N ALA A 66 -5.14 18.56 -1.75
CA ALA A 66 -4.49 18.84 -1.41
C ALA A 66 -3.81 19.25 -0.96
N PRO A 67 -3.31 19.42 -0.61
CA PRO A 67 -2.74 19.84 -0.03
C PRO A 67 -2.11 20.26 0.10
#